data_0d7145eb1ae9d2338391320874514b50
#
_entry.id   0d7145eb1ae9d2338391320874514b50
#
_cell.length_a   1.000
_cell.length_b   1.000
_cell.length_c   1.000
_cell.angle_alpha   90.00
_cell.angle_beta   90.00
_cell.angle_gamma   90.00
#
_symmetry.space_group_name_H-M   'P 1'
#
loop_
_entity.id
_entity.type
_entity.pdbx_description
1 polymer ?
#
loop_
_entity_poly.entity_id
_entity_poly.type
_entity_poly.pdbx_seq_one_letter_code
_entity_poly.pdbx_strand_id
1 'polypeptide(L)'
;MNEMFSIEGKVAVISGAAGVLGGSLSRHFASQGADVIALVHRPEQVDPVREELAALGGKPAAYACNVMDAASVNAVADEVVSRYGKIDILINVAGGNVAGATVMPDQNFWDMKLEDWDKVLNLNLNGTVYPCHAFSRIFAKQGYGCILNISSMAAYEALSRVGGYGAAKEGVSNFTRWLAYEMSSKYGDKIRVNALAPGFFIGKQNRSALLNPDGSLTERSLKVIAKTPMGRFGDITELNGAAQFLCSDAAAFVTGVVLPVDGGFSSFSGV
;
A
#
# COMPACT_ATOMS: atom_id res chain seq x y z
N MET A 1 -9.97 -22.58 -7.99
CA MET A 1 -9.35 -21.31 -8.50
C MET A 1 -8.26 -21.72 -9.51
N ASN A 2 -8.00 -20.94 -10.55
CA ASN A 2 -6.89 -21.25 -11.47
C ASN A 2 -5.57 -21.15 -10.68
N GLU A 3 -4.74 -22.19 -10.70
CA GLU A 3 -3.48 -22.28 -9.92
C GLU A 3 -2.56 -21.06 -10.11
N MET A 4 -2.55 -20.47 -11.32
CA MET A 4 -1.74 -19.29 -11.62
C MET A 4 -2.05 -18.08 -10.72
N PHE A 5 -3.29 -17.93 -10.24
CA PHE A 5 -3.71 -16.82 -9.36
C PHE A 5 -3.66 -17.20 -7.88
N SER A 6 -3.27 -18.43 -7.55
CA SER A 6 -3.24 -18.90 -6.16
C SER A 6 -2.14 -18.20 -5.37
N ILE A 7 -2.52 -17.80 -4.15
CA ILE A 7 -1.59 -17.32 -3.10
C ILE A 7 -1.68 -18.22 -1.85
N GLU A 8 -2.33 -19.37 -1.98
CA GLU A 8 -2.48 -20.36 -0.91
C GLU A 8 -1.12 -20.82 -0.38
N GLY A 9 -0.94 -20.83 0.94
CA GLY A 9 0.31 -21.22 1.61
C GLY A 9 1.47 -20.23 1.44
N LYS A 10 1.25 -19.07 0.78
CA LYS A 10 2.26 -17.99 0.72
C LYS A 10 2.26 -17.23 2.03
N VAL A 11 3.46 -16.89 2.53
CA VAL A 11 3.65 -16.01 3.70
C VAL A 11 3.67 -14.57 3.22
N ALA A 12 2.63 -13.81 3.58
CA ALA A 12 2.42 -12.43 3.12
C ALA A 12 2.51 -11.44 4.28
N VAL A 13 3.54 -10.60 4.26
CA VAL A 13 3.71 -9.49 5.22
C VAL A 13 3.02 -8.24 4.68
N ILE A 14 2.09 -7.67 5.45
CA ILE A 14 1.28 -6.51 5.03
C ILE A 14 1.40 -5.39 6.07
N SER A 15 1.98 -4.26 5.69
CA SER A 15 2.06 -3.09 6.58
C SER A 15 0.76 -2.27 6.55
N GLY A 16 0.48 -1.54 7.63
CA GLY A 16 -0.76 -0.76 7.75
C GLY A 16 -2.02 -1.62 7.82
N ALA A 17 -1.92 -2.87 8.26
CA ALA A 17 -2.99 -3.86 8.26
C ALA A 17 -4.22 -3.50 9.10
N ALA A 18 -4.11 -2.59 10.08
CA ALA A 18 -5.25 -2.06 10.82
C ALA A 18 -5.97 -0.90 10.09
N GLY A 19 -5.45 -0.44 8.95
CA GLY A 19 -6.06 0.60 8.11
C GLY A 19 -7.14 0.06 7.17
N VAL A 20 -7.85 0.97 6.47
CA VAL A 20 -8.94 0.58 5.55
C VAL A 20 -8.41 -0.28 4.41
N LEU A 21 -7.39 0.19 3.70
CA LEU A 21 -6.79 -0.52 2.56
C LEU A 21 -6.01 -1.75 3.02
N GLY A 22 -5.09 -1.60 3.99
CA GLY A 22 -4.30 -2.71 4.49
C GLY A 22 -5.16 -3.81 5.13
N GLY A 23 -6.22 -3.45 5.86
CA GLY A 23 -7.18 -4.41 6.43
C GLY A 23 -7.96 -5.15 5.35
N SER A 24 -8.41 -4.47 4.28
CA SER A 24 -9.08 -5.13 3.15
C SER A 24 -8.16 -6.16 2.48
N LEU A 25 -6.92 -5.78 2.18
CA LEU A 25 -5.94 -6.68 1.60
C LEU A 25 -5.59 -7.85 2.53
N SER A 26 -5.40 -7.58 3.83
CA SER A 26 -5.09 -8.63 4.81
C SER A 26 -6.20 -9.67 4.90
N ARG A 27 -7.46 -9.24 5.01
CA ARG A 27 -8.62 -10.16 5.01
C ARG A 27 -8.73 -10.95 3.72
N HIS A 28 -8.56 -10.27 2.59
CA HIS A 28 -8.63 -10.93 1.29
C HIS A 28 -7.56 -12.01 1.16
N PHE A 29 -6.29 -11.67 1.44
CA PHE A 29 -5.19 -12.64 1.34
C PHE A 29 -5.37 -13.82 2.30
N ALA A 30 -5.81 -13.59 3.53
CA ALA A 30 -6.13 -14.66 4.48
C ALA A 30 -7.26 -15.56 3.95
N SER A 31 -8.34 -14.98 3.41
CA SER A 31 -9.46 -15.76 2.82
C SER A 31 -9.06 -16.56 1.56
N GLN A 32 -7.95 -16.18 0.91
CA GLN A 32 -7.37 -16.93 -0.21
C GLN A 32 -6.29 -17.94 0.23
N GLY A 33 -6.17 -18.22 1.53
CA GLY A 33 -5.29 -19.22 2.10
C GLY A 33 -3.84 -18.80 2.33
N ALA A 34 -3.53 -17.53 2.25
CA ALA A 34 -2.19 -17.03 2.63
C ALA A 34 -2.02 -16.95 4.14
N ASP A 35 -0.80 -17.21 4.62
CA ASP A 35 -0.37 -16.93 5.99
C ASP A 35 -0.05 -15.44 6.11
N VAL A 36 -1.02 -14.64 6.59
CA VAL A 36 -0.90 -13.19 6.65
C VAL A 36 -0.21 -12.73 7.93
N ILE A 37 0.86 -11.96 7.75
CA ILE A 37 1.62 -11.31 8.82
C ILE A 37 1.28 -9.83 8.81
N ALA A 38 0.44 -9.41 9.72
CA ALA A 38 -0.05 -8.04 9.82
C ALA A 38 0.92 -7.15 10.59
N LEU A 39 1.43 -6.08 9.96
CA LEU A 39 2.18 -5.05 10.66
C LEU A 39 1.23 -3.89 10.99
N VAL A 40 1.06 -3.63 12.28
CA VAL A 40 0.20 -2.57 12.80
C VAL A 40 1.04 -1.52 13.52
N HIS A 41 0.57 -0.27 13.53
CA HIS A 41 1.36 0.81 14.12
C HIS A 41 1.32 0.80 15.67
N ARG A 42 0.18 0.45 16.26
CA ARG A 42 -0.05 0.54 17.70
C ARG A 42 -0.18 -0.85 18.33
N PRO A 43 0.47 -1.10 19.48
CA PRO A 43 0.44 -2.40 20.16
C PRO A 43 -0.97 -2.93 20.43
N GLU A 44 -1.91 -2.06 20.80
CA GLU A 44 -3.30 -2.44 21.09
C GLU A 44 -4.09 -2.94 19.87
N GLN A 45 -3.55 -2.79 18.66
CA GLN A 45 -4.15 -3.30 17.42
C GLN A 45 -3.72 -4.73 17.11
N VAL A 46 -2.70 -5.26 17.79
CA VAL A 46 -2.09 -6.56 17.47
C VAL A 46 -3.10 -7.70 17.64
N ASP A 47 -3.64 -7.84 18.84
CA ASP A 47 -4.55 -8.94 19.14
C ASP A 47 -5.86 -8.89 18.34
N PRO A 48 -6.56 -7.73 18.22
CA PRO A 48 -7.78 -7.65 17.41
C PRO A 48 -7.54 -8.02 15.95
N VAL A 49 -6.45 -7.56 15.34
CA VAL A 49 -6.15 -7.88 13.93
C VAL A 49 -5.76 -9.34 13.76
N ARG A 50 -4.97 -9.90 14.68
CA ARG A 50 -4.61 -11.32 14.66
C ARG A 50 -5.84 -12.23 14.75
N GLU A 51 -6.76 -11.94 15.67
CA GLU A 51 -7.99 -12.70 15.88
C GLU A 51 -8.92 -12.62 14.67
N GLU A 52 -9.09 -11.44 14.09
CA GLU A 52 -9.85 -11.25 12.86
C GLU A 52 -9.29 -12.12 11.72
N LEU A 53 -7.98 -12.13 11.52
CA LEU A 53 -7.33 -12.91 10.47
C LEU A 53 -7.38 -14.42 10.75
N ALA A 54 -7.26 -14.85 12.00
CA ALA A 54 -7.35 -16.25 12.38
C ALA A 54 -8.72 -16.86 12.09
N ALA A 55 -9.78 -16.08 12.15
CA ALA A 55 -11.13 -16.52 11.78
C ALA A 55 -11.30 -16.79 10.27
N LEU A 56 -10.38 -16.28 9.43
CA LEU A 56 -10.40 -16.46 7.98
C LEU A 56 -9.54 -17.63 7.49
N GLY A 57 -8.70 -18.21 8.35
CA GLY A 57 -7.84 -19.35 8.05
C GLY A 57 -6.34 -19.01 8.05
N GLY A 58 -5.52 -20.00 7.64
CA GLY A 58 -4.07 -19.87 7.63
C GLY A 58 -3.42 -19.85 9.03
N LYS A 59 -2.18 -19.39 9.09
CA LYS A 59 -1.42 -19.21 10.33
C LYS A 59 -1.03 -17.73 10.50
N PRO A 60 -2.00 -16.84 10.78
CA PRO A 60 -1.71 -15.41 10.85
C PRO A 60 -0.86 -15.05 12.06
N ALA A 61 -0.12 -13.95 11.94
CA ALA A 61 0.49 -13.24 13.05
C ALA A 61 0.22 -11.73 12.90
N ALA A 62 0.39 -11.01 13.99
CA ALA A 62 0.38 -9.57 13.98
C ALA A 62 1.49 -9.03 14.87
N TYR A 63 2.14 -7.97 14.44
CA TYR A 63 3.24 -7.33 15.16
C TYR A 63 3.04 -5.81 15.18
N ALA A 64 3.30 -5.21 16.34
CA ALA A 64 3.48 -3.76 16.40
C ALA A 64 4.79 -3.40 15.71
N CYS A 65 4.74 -2.57 14.67
CA CYS A 65 5.89 -2.20 13.86
C CYS A 65 5.79 -0.74 13.43
N ASN A 66 6.82 0.04 13.79
CA ASN A 66 7.00 1.37 13.22
C ASN A 66 7.77 1.25 11.91
N VAL A 67 7.08 1.37 10.78
CA VAL A 67 7.69 1.28 9.44
C VAL A 67 8.70 2.40 9.13
N MET A 68 8.72 3.48 9.93
CA MET A 68 9.70 4.57 9.84
C MET A 68 10.94 4.33 10.71
N ASP A 69 11.03 3.19 11.37
CA ASP A 69 12.16 2.78 12.19
C ASP A 69 12.78 1.48 11.63
N ALA A 70 13.96 1.59 11.07
CA ALA A 70 14.66 0.47 10.47
C ALA A 70 14.95 -0.67 11.47
N ALA A 71 15.20 -0.35 12.75
CA ALA A 71 15.43 -1.37 13.77
C ALA A 71 14.15 -2.16 14.06
N SER A 72 13.02 -1.47 14.20
CA SER A 72 11.69 -2.09 14.36
C SER A 72 11.37 -3.02 13.19
N VAL A 73 11.58 -2.56 11.96
CA VAL A 73 11.29 -3.36 10.75
C VAL A 73 12.20 -4.58 10.65
N ASN A 74 13.51 -4.43 10.90
CA ASN A 74 14.45 -5.55 10.86
C ASN A 74 14.12 -6.62 11.92
N ALA A 75 13.81 -6.21 13.14
CA ALA A 75 13.43 -7.14 14.21
C ALA A 75 12.21 -7.99 13.83
N VAL A 76 11.18 -7.37 13.24
CA VAL A 76 10.01 -8.11 12.76
C VAL A 76 10.36 -9.02 11.58
N ALA A 77 11.18 -8.57 10.64
CA ALA A 77 11.58 -9.40 9.50
C ALA A 77 12.33 -10.67 9.95
N ASP A 78 13.23 -10.55 10.93
CA ASP A 78 13.97 -11.68 11.50
C ASP A 78 13.02 -12.64 12.26
N GLU A 79 12.09 -12.12 13.04
CA GLU A 79 11.08 -12.90 13.77
C GLU A 79 10.18 -13.70 12.81
N VAL A 80 9.72 -13.07 11.73
CA VAL A 80 8.87 -13.75 10.72
C VAL A 80 9.65 -14.88 10.05
N VAL A 81 10.90 -14.65 9.64
CA VAL A 81 11.73 -15.73 9.05
C VAL A 81 11.98 -16.86 10.04
N SER A 82 12.26 -16.53 11.31
CA SER A 82 12.45 -17.54 12.36
C SER A 82 11.21 -18.42 12.54
N ARG A 83 10.02 -17.83 12.49
CA ARG A 83 8.74 -18.52 12.74
C ARG A 83 8.21 -19.28 11.53
N TYR A 84 8.31 -18.70 10.34
CA TYR A 84 7.70 -19.24 9.12
C TYR A 84 8.70 -19.88 8.15
N GLY A 85 10.00 -19.69 8.37
CA GLY A 85 11.09 -20.22 7.52
C GLY A 85 11.26 -19.49 6.19
N LYS A 86 10.28 -18.72 5.75
CA LYS A 86 10.25 -18.00 4.47
C LYS A 86 9.37 -16.75 4.53
N ILE A 87 9.50 -15.90 3.53
CA ILE A 87 8.55 -14.82 3.24
C ILE A 87 8.37 -14.80 1.72
N ASP A 88 7.13 -14.85 1.23
CA ASP A 88 6.85 -14.89 -0.20
C ASP A 88 6.45 -13.50 -0.73
N ILE A 89 5.74 -12.71 0.08
CA ILE A 89 5.11 -11.45 -0.33
C ILE A 89 5.33 -10.38 0.74
N LEU A 90 5.69 -9.17 0.30
CA LEU A 90 5.67 -7.94 1.10
C LEU A 90 4.71 -6.94 0.45
N ILE A 91 3.71 -6.44 1.19
CA ILE A 91 2.80 -5.39 0.74
C ILE A 91 2.97 -4.16 1.63
N ASN A 92 3.48 -3.07 1.06
CA ASN A 92 3.71 -1.81 1.74
C ASN A 92 2.49 -0.89 1.59
N VAL A 93 1.60 -0.90 2.59
CA VAL A 93 0.35 -0.12 2.60
C VAL A 93 0.41 1.06 3.58
N ALA A 94 1.25 0.98 4.62
CA ALA A 94 1.37 2.04 5.61
C ALA A 94 1.63 3.39 4.93
N GLY A 95 0.81 4.38 5.24
CA GLY A 95 0.88 5.70 4.61
C GLY A 95 -0.33 6.55 4.95
N GLY A 96 -0.30 7.79 4.50
CA GLY A 96 -1.39 8.75 4.71
C GLY A 96 -0.89 10.18 4.64
N ASN A 97 -1.81 11.13 4.85
CA ASN A 97 -1.49 12.55 4.92
C ASN A 97 -1.56 13.06 6.37
N VAL A 98 -0.92 14.19 6.63
CA VAL A 98 -0.92 14.91 7.91
C VAL A 98 -1.66 16.23 7.71
N ALA A 99 -2.49 16.62 8.66
CA ALA A 99 -3.32 17.82 8.55
C ALA A 99 -2.50 19.10 8.28
N GLY A 100 -1.38 19.28 8.96
CA GLY A 100 -0.51 20.45 8.80
C GLY A 100 0.29 20.50 7.48
N ALA A 101 0.35 19.37 6.73
CA ALA A 101 0.89 19.31 5.37
C ALA A 101 -0.20 19.47 4.28
N THR A 102 -1.44 19.76 4.67
CA THR A 102 -2.56 20.01 3.76
C THR A 102 -2.71 21.52 3.57
N VAL A 103 -2.62 22.00 2.33
CA VAL A 103 -2.87 23.41 1.99
C VAL A 103 -4.33 23.55 1.57
N MET A 104 -5.14 24.20 2.41
CA MET A 104 -6.55 24.43 2.14
C MET A 104 -6.73 25.54 1.09
N PRO A 105 -7.90 25.65 0.42
CA PRO A 105 -8.12 26.64 -0.65
C PRO A 105 -7.95 28.11 -0.24
N ASP A 106 -8.11 28.41 1.04
CA ASP A 106 -7.97 29.71 1.67
C ASP A 106 -6.58 29.96 2.29
N GLN A 107 -5.66 28.99 2.14
CA GLN A 107 -4.28 29.08 2.65
C GLN A 107 -3.28 29.24 1.51
N ASN A 108 -2.15 29.89 1.81
CA ASN A 108 -1.03 29.97 0.90
C ASN A 108 -0.10 28.76 1.08
N PHE A 109 0.67 28.44 0.05
CA PHE A 109 1.65 27.36 0.09
C PHE A 109 2.66 27.51 1.24
N TRP A 110 3.10 28.72 1.52
CA TRP A 110 4.06 29.05 2.60
C TRP A 110 3.47 29.01 4.01
N ASP A 111 2.15 28.84 4.16
CA ASP A 111 1.51 28.65 5.46
C ASP A 111 1.61 27.17 5.92
N MET A 112 2.05 26.28 5.03
CA MET A 112 2.25 24.88 5.34
C MET A 112 3.42 24.70 6.30
N LYS A 113 3.26 23.85 7.32
CA LYS A 113 4.30 23.50 8.28
C LYS A 113 5.30 22.51 7.67
N LEU A 114 6.56 22.92 7.55
CA LEU A 114 7.61 22.07 6.96
C LEU A 114 7.86 20.80 7.79
N GLU A 115 7.70 20.84 9.11
CA GLU A 115 7.79 19.65 9.96
C GLU A 115 6.70 18.62 9.64
N ASP A 116 5.51 19.05 9.24
CA ASP A 116 4.43 18.14 8.83
C ASP A 116 4.64 17.64 7.39
N TRP A 117 5.25 18.44 6.52
CA TRP A 117 5.75 18.00 5.21
C TRP A 117 6.76 16.85 5.39
N ASP A 118 7.76 17.02 6.25
CA ASP A 118 8.78 15.99 6.52
C ASP A 118 8.15 14.71 7.09
N LYS A 119 7.16 14.84 7.97
CA LYS A 119 6.40 13.66 8.48
C LYS A 119 5.69 12.91 7.36
N VAL A 120 5.07 13.62 6.41
CA VAL A 120 4.37 13.00 5.27
C VAL A 120 5.36 12.27 4.37
N LEU A 121 6.51 12.89 4.04
CA LEU A 121 7.56 12.25 3.26
C LEU A 121 8.11 11.02 3.99
N ASN A 122 8.43 11.16 5.28
CA ASN A 122 8.96 10.04 6.07
C ASN A 122 7.99 8.87 6.15
N LEU A 123 6.71 9.13 6.45
CA LEU A 123 5.70 8.08 6.53
C LEU A 123 5.49 7.36 5.19
N ASN A 124 5.33 8.09 4.09
CA ASN A 124 4.93 7.49 2.82
C ASN A 124 6.12 6.94 2.02
N LEU A 125 7.26 7.64 1.99
CA LEU A 125 8.43 7.20 1.25
C LEU A 125 9.32 6.29 2.10
N ASN A 126 9.85 6.77 3.23
CA ASN A 126 10.73 5.95 4.07
C ASN A 126 9.99 4.77 4.69
N GLY A 127 8.69 4.94 5.06
CA GLY A 127 7.84 3.84 5.51
C GLY A 127 7.57 2.76 4.45
N THR A 128 7.92 3.01 3.18
CA THR A 128 7.96 2.02 2.10
C THR A 128 9.38 1.50 1.89
N VAL A 129 10.39 2.39 1.88
CA VAL A 129 11.79 2.04 1.61
C VAL A 129 12.36 1.13 2.70
N TYR A 130 12.10 1.40 3.98
CA TYR A 130 12.68 0.62 5.09
C TYR A 130 12.18 -0.82 5.12
N PRO A 131 10.88 -1.12 4.96
CA PRO A 131 10.45 -2.50 4.77
C PRO A 131 11.06 -3.15 3.52
N CYS A 132 11.07 -2.45 2.38
CA CYS A 132 11.74 -2.99 1.19
C CYS A 132 13.20 -3.34 1.46
N HIS A 133 13.96 -2.47 2.15
CA HIS A 133 15.36 -2.72 2.51
C HIS A 133 15.53 -3.96 3.39
N ALA A 134 14.71 -4.10 4.44
CA ALA A 134 14.79 -5.22 5.36
C ALA A 134 14.43 -6.55 4.68
N PHE A 135 13.33 -6.58 3.91
CA PHE A 135 12.81 -7.81 3.31
C PHE A 135 13.54 -8.20 2.03
N SER A 136 14.10 -7.25 1.26
CA SER A 136 14.87 -7.56 0.05
C SER A 136 16.08 -8.45 0.32
N ARG A 137 16.77 -8.32 1.47
CA ARG A 137 17.88 -9.22 1.87
C ARG A 137 17.41 -10.67 2.04
N ILE A 138 16.17 -10.86 2.49
CA ILE A 138 15.55 -12.18 2.65
C ILE A 138 15.23 -12.76 1.28
N PHE A 139 14.58 -11.99 0.41
CA PHE A 139 14.26 -12.39 -0.96
C PHE A 139 15.51 -12.70 -1.78
N ALA A 140 16.56 -11.89 -1.66
CA ALA A 140 17.85 -12.15 -2.30
C ALA A 140 18.48 -13.50 -1.85
N LYS A 141 18.40 -13.81 -0.55
CA LYS A 141 18.89 -15.08 0.01
C LYS A 141 18.03 -16.28 -0.43
N GLN A 142 16.72 -16.10 -0.52
CA GLN A 142 15.78 -17.14 -0.97
C GLN A 142 15.84 -17.38 -2.49
N GLY A 143 16.22 -16.37 -3.28
CA GLY A 143 16.18 -16.38 -4.74
C GLY A 143 14.79 -16.15 -5.32
N TYR A 144 13.80 -15.76 -4.53
CA TYR A 144 12.43 -15.41 -4.96
C TYR A 144 11.75 -14.46 -3.97
N GLY A 145 10.73 -13.76 -4.43
CA GLY A 145 9.91 -12.88 -3.60
C GLY A 145 9.08 -11.90 -4.43
N CYS A 146 8.06 -11.35 -3.83
CA CYS A 146 7.22 -10.34 -4.44
C CYS A 146 7.03 -9.14 -3.51
N ILE A 147 7.33 -7.95 -4.00
CA ILE A 147 7.05 -6.68 -3.32
C ILE A 147 5.94 -5.96 -4.06
N LEU A 148 4.90 -5.57 -3.33
CA LEU A 148 3.82 -4.71 -3.80
C LEU A 148 3.78 -3.43 -2.97
N ASN A 149 4.11 -2.31 -3.60
CA ASN A 149 4.03 -1.00 -2.97
C ASN A 149 2.67 -0.35 -3.28
N ILE A 150 2.22 0.55 -2.41
CA ILE A 150 1.03 1.37 -2.68
C ILE A 150 1.46 2.80 -3.00
N SER A 151 1.36 3.14 -4.29
CA SER A 151 1.48 4.50 -4.82
C SER A 151 0.13 5.24 -4.70
N SER A 152 -0.23 6.10 -5.62
CA SER A 152 -1.49 6.86 -5.64
C SER A 152 -1.68 7.54 -6.99
N MET A 153 -2.91 7.95 -7.31
CA MET A 153 -3.16 8.91 -8.40
C MET A 153 -2.48 10.26 -8.16
N ALA A 154 -2.16 10.60 -6.91
CA ALA A 154 -1.34 11.78 -6.59
C ALA A 154 0.09 11.74 -7.16
N ALA A 155 0.56 10.58 -7.62
CA ALA A 155 1.82 10.41 -8.34
C ALA A 155 1.68 10.62 -9.87
N TYR A 156 0.46 10.51 -10.39
CA TYR A 156 0.18 10.70 -11.82
C TYR A 156 -0.34 12.10 -12.14
N GLU A 157 -1.10 12.66 -11.20
CA GLU A 157 -1.85 13.89 -11.39
C GLU A 157 -1.62 14.85 -10.21
N ALA A 158 -1.54 16.12 -10.49
CA ALA A 158 -1.47 17.14 -9.44
C ALA A 158 -2.81 17.21 -8.69
N LEU A 159 -2.88 16.56 -7.53
CA LEU A 159 -4.04 16.64 -6.65
C LEU A 159 -3.92 17.87 -5.75
N SER A 160 -4.98 18.68 -5.73
CA SER A 160 -5.05 19.86 -4.85
C SER A 160 -4.86 19.47 -3.37
N ARG A 161 -4.27 20.35 -2.58
CA ARG A 161 -4.09 20.29 -1.12
C ARG A 161 -2.96 19.39 -0.61
N VAL A 162 -2.51 18.38 -1.35
CA VAL A 162 -1.69 17.27 -0.82
C VAL A 162 -0.32 17.18 -1.51
N GLY A 163 0.39 18.30 -1.65
CA GLY A 163 1.67 18.36 -2.37
C GLY A 163 2.73 17.39 -1.83
N GLY A 164 2.93 17.35 -0.50
CA GLY A 164 3.90 16.44 0.13
C GLY A 164 3.56 14.96 -0.06
N TYR A 165 2.26 14.63 0.01
CA TYR A 165 1.80 13.26 -0.26
C TYR A 165 2.04 12.88 -1.73
N GLY A 166 1.73 13.78 -2.68
CA GLY A 166 2.00 13.55 -4.11
C GLY A 166 3.48 13.32 -4.40
N ALA A 167 4.34 14.19 -3.86
CA ALA A 167 5.80 14.04 -3.98
C ALA A 167 6.30 12.70 -3.43
N ALA A 168 5.81 12.29 -2.24
CA ALA A 168 6.18 11.01 -1.64
C ALA A 168 5.72 9.82 -2.49
N LYS A 169 4.49 9.86 -3.04
CA LYS A 169 3.92 8.76 -3.85
C LYS A 169 4.57 8.65 -5.24
N GLU A 170 4.99 9.77 -5.85
CA GLU A 170 5.84 9.71 -7.05
C GLU A 170 7.22 9.12 -6.70
N GLY A 171 7.80 9.51 -5.56
CA GLY A 171 9.02 8.88 -5.03
C GLY A 171 8.86 7.36 -4.88
N VAL A 172 7.74 6.87 -4.34
CA VAL A 172 7.43 5.42 -4.27
C VAL A 172 7.33 4.79 -5.65
N SER A 173 6.70 5.47 -6.62
CA SER A 173 6.59 4.99 -8.00
C SER A 173 7.95 4.83 -8.67
N ASN A 174 8.82 5.85 -8.54
CA ASN A 174 10.18 5.80 -9.07
C ASN A 174 11.02 4.73 -8.36
N PHE A 175 10.97 4.68 -7.03
CA PHE A 175 11.67 3.68 -6.23
C PHE A 175 11.25 2.24 -6.59
N THR A 176 9.97 2.01 -6.86
CA THR A 176 9.45 0.70 -7.30
C THR A 176 10.13 0.25 -8.60
N ARG A 177 10.23 1.14 -9.60
CA ARG A 177 10.88 0.85 -10.88
C ARG A 177 12.37 0.57 -10.71
N TRP A 178 13.05 1.39 -9.91
CA TRP A 178 14.47 1.19 -9.61
C TRP A 178 14.72 -0.12 -8.87
N LEU A 179 13.94 -0.41 -7.82
CA LEU A 179 14.10 -1.63 -7.01
C LEU A 179 13.78 -2.89 -7.84
N ALA A 180 12.82 -2.83 -8.76
CA ALA A 180 12.53 -3.92 -9.69
C ALA A 180 13.75 -4.29 -10.54
N TYR A 181 14.41 -3.28 -11.12
CA TYR A 181 15.67 -3.47 -11.85
C TYR A 181 16.76 -4.04 -10.95
N GLU A 182 16.99 -3.42 -9.78
CA GLU A 182 18.06 -3.79 -8.85
C GLU A 182 17.92 -5.25 -8.39
N MET A 183 16.71 -5.65 -8.01
CA MET A 183 16.47 -6.99 -7.49
C MET A 183 16.55 -8.06 -8.58
N SER A 184 15.90 -7.83 -9.72
CA SER A 184 15.88 -8.82 -10.80
C SER A 184 17.25 -9.01 -11.44
N SER A 185 18.02 -7.91 -11.65
CA SER A 185 19.32 -7.97 -12.30
C SER A 185 20.42 -8.61 -11.45
N LYS A 186 20.34 -8.46 -10.13
CA LYS A 186 21.38 -8.94 -9.21
C LYS A 186 21.07 -10.28 -8.53
N TYR A 187 19.76 -10.56 -8.30
CA TYR A 187 19.36 -11.68 -7.44
C TYR A 187 18.43 -12.68 -8.14
N GLY A 188 18.05 -12.42 -9.39
CA GLY A 188 17.31 -13.36 -10.24
C GLY A 188 15.89 -12.91 -10.59
N ASP A 189 15.37 -13.53 -11.64
CA ASP A 189 14.12 -13.20 -12.31
C ASP A 189 12.84 -13.55 -11.52
N LYS A 190 12.99 -14.27 -10.40
CA LYS A 190 11.87 -14.63 -9.51
C LYS A 190 11.63 -13.61 -8.39
N ILE A 191 12.38 -12.50 -8.36
CA ILE A 191 12.12 -11.40 -7.44
C ILE A 191 11.48 -10.26 -8.21
N ARG A 192 10.22 -9.98 -7.90
CA ARG A 192 9.42 -8.97 -8.60
C ARG A 192 9.03 -7.83 -7.67
N VAL A 193 9.03 -6.62 -8.18
CA VAL A 193 8.64 -5.41 -7.43
C VAL A 193 7.69 -4.60 -8.29
N ASN A 194 6.47 -4.40 -7.80
CA ASN A 194 5.43 -3.64 -8.48
C ASN A 194 4.73 -2.68 -7.52
N ALA A 195 3.91 -1.80 -8.05
CA ALA A 195 3.04 -0.95 -7.24
C ALA A 195 1.60 -0.93 -7.78
N LEU A 196 0.64 -0.70 -6.88
CA LEU A 196 -0.70 -0.22 -7.22
C LEU A 196 -0.77 1.29 -7.03
N ALA A 197 -1.46 1.97 -7.92
CA ALA A 197 -1.82 3.38 -7.79
C ALA A 197 -3.34 3.51 -7.66
N PRO A 198 -3.87 3.48 -6.43
CA PRO A 198 -5.30 3.61 -6.20
C PRO A 198 -5.82 4.99 -6.62
N GLY A 199 -7.02 4.99 -7.20
CA GLY A 199 -7.85 6.17 -7.40
C GLY A 199 -8.48 6.66 -6.09
N PHE A 200 -9.73 7.07 -6.17
CA PHE A 200 -10.44 7.58 -5.01
C PHE A 200 -11.34 6.51 -4.40
N PHE A 201 -11.01 6.13 -3.16
CA PHE A 201 -11.75 5.21 -2.31
C PHE A 201 -12.11 5.93 -1.01
N ILE A 202 -13.32 5.77 -0.51
CA ILE A 202 -13.72 6.42 0.74
C ILE A 202 -13.14 5.64 1.91
N GLY A 203 -12.23 6.28 2.64
CA GLY A 203 -11.61 5.75 3.86
C GLY A 203 -11.79 6.68 5.05
N LYS A 204 -11.36 6.26 6.24
CA LYS A 204 -11.46 7.09 7.45
C LYS A 204 -10.75 8.44 7.32
N GLN A 205 -9.58 8.46 6.65
CA GLN A 205 -8.73 9.65 6.53
C GLN A 205 -9.29 10.73 5.59
N ASN A 206 -10.02 10.34 4.55
CA ASN A 206 -10.51 11.26 3.54
C ASN A 206 -12.03 11.46 3.56
N ARG A 207 -12.73 10.79 4.49
CA ARG A 207 -14.20 10.82 4.57
C ARG A 207 -14.73 12.25 4.68
N SER A 208 -14.18 13.06 5.57
CA SER A 208 -14.61 14.45 5.77
C SER A 208 -14.29 15.38 4.59
N ALA A 209 -13.33 15.01 3.74
CA ALA A 209 -13.04 15.75 2.51
C ALA A 209 -13.95 15.36 1.35
N LEU A 210 -14.59 14.18 1.42
CA LEU A 210 -15.40 13.61 0.35
C LEU A 210 -16.90 13.56 0.68
N LEU A 211 -17.26 13.45 1.95
CA LEU A 211 -18.66 13.39 2.40
C LEU A 211 -18.96 14.48 3.40
N ASN A 212 -20.12 15.10 3.25
CA ASN A 212 -20.72 16.00 4.23
C ASN A 212 -21.19 15.19 5.47
N PRO A 213 -21.49 15.85 6.61
CA PRO A 213 -21.98 15.16 7.81
C PRO A 213 -23.26 14.35 7.60
N ASP A 214 -24.12 14.75 6.67
CA ASP A 214 -25.35 14.05 6.27
C ASP A 214 -25.12 12.88 5.30
N GLY A 215 -23.85 12.62 4.91
CA GLY A 215 -23.48 11.58 3.96
C GLY A 215 -23.54 11.97 2.49
N SER A 216 -24.02 13.17 2.17
CA SER A 216 -24.02 13.68 0.79
C SER A 216 -22.61 13.97 0.29
N LEU A 217 -22.43 14.04 -1.02
CA LEU A 217 -21.14 14.30 -1.66
C LEU A 217 -20.73 15.78 -1.48
N THR A 218 -19.45 16.00 -1.14
CA THR A 218 -18.88 17.35 -1.15
C THR A 218 -18.67 17.85 -2.59
N GLU A 219 -18.49 19.17 -2.77
CA GLU A 219 -18.09 19.75 -4.08
C GLU A 219 -16.82 19.08 -4.64
N ARG A 220 -15.85 18.74 -3.76
CA ARG A 220 -14.65 18.00 -4.14
C ARG A 220 -15.00 16.62 -4.70
N SER A 221 -15.91 15.90 -4.06
CA SER A 221 -16.37 14.60 -4.53
C SER A 221 -17.01 14.66 -5.91
N LEU A 222 -17.84 15.66 -6.15
CA LEU A 222 -18.47 15.86 -7.46
C LEU A 222 -17.42 16.09 -8.56
N LYS A 223 -16.37 16.88 -8.28
CA LYS A 223 -15.24 17.09 -9.22
C LYS A 223 -14.46 15.80 -9.48
N VAL A 224 -14.19 15.00 -8.43
CA VAL A 224 -13.51 13.70 -8.57
C VAL A 224 -14.35 12.74 -9.42
N ILE A 225 -15.63 12.60 -9.12
CA ILE A 225 -16.54 11.72 -9.86
C ILE A 225 -16.67 12.16 -11.32
N ALA A 226 -16.79 13.46 -11.58
CA ALA A 226 -16.88 14.00 -12.94
C ALA A 226 -15.61 13.70 -13.77
N LYS A 227 -14.43 13.64 -13.15
CA LYS A 227 -13.18 13.25 -13.80
C LYS A 227 -13.00 11.73 -13.90
N THR A 228 -13.75 10.94 -13.15
CA THR A 228 -13.65 9.47 -13.16
C THR A 228 -14.62 8.89 -14.20
N PRO A 229 -14.18 8.28 -15.31
CA PRO A 229 -15.06 7.73 -16.34
C PRO A 229 -16.09 6.72 -15.81
N MET A 230 -15.74 5.92 -14.79
CA MET A 230 -16.73 5.02 -14.15
C MET A 230 -17.78 5.74 -13.29
N GLY A 231 -17.70 7.06 -13.10
CA GLY A 231 -18.73 7.90 -12.48
C GLY A 231 -18.97 7.65 -10.99
N ARG A 232 -18.02 7.03 -10.28
CA ARG A 232 -18.14 6.68 -8.85
C ARG A 232 -16.80 6.60 -8.16
N PHE A 233 -16.83 6.56 -6.83
CA PHE A 233 -15.69 6.07 -6.05
C PHE A 233 -15.54 4.56 -6.17
N GLY A 234 -14.31 4.08 -6.03
CA GLY A 234 -14.05 2.64 -5.93
C GLY A 234 -14.54 2.06 -4.59
N ASP A 235 -15.02 0.81 -4.61
CA ASP A 235 -15.12 0.00 -3.40
C ASP A 235 -13.73 -0.50 -3.02
N ILE A 236 -13.41 -0.49 -1.72
CA ILE A 236 -12.07 -0.86 -1.24
C ILE A 236 -11.66 -2.27 -1.65
N THR A 237 -12.62 -3.17 -1.82
CA THR A 237 -12.40 -4.56 -2.24
C THR A 237 -12.00 -4.68 -3.71
N GLU A 238 -12.25 -3.67 -4.54
CA GLU A 238 -11.88 -3.67 -5.97
C GLU A 238 -10.36 -3.58 -6.19
N LEU A 239 -9.58 -3.23 -5.14
CA LEU A 239 -8.12 -3.29 -5.17
C LEU A 239 -7.58 -4.72 -4.97
N ASN A 240 -8.36 -5.60 -4.35
CA ASN A 240 -7.90 -6.92 -3.89
C ASN A 240 -7.47 -7.81 -5.06
N GLY A 241 -8.26 -7.83 -6.14
CA GLY A 241 -7.97 -8.64 -7.33
C GLY A 241 -6.67 -8.23 -8.03
N ALA A 242 -6.44 -6.93 -8.18
CA ALA A 242 -5.20 -6.41 -8.77
C ALA A 242 -3.97 -6.71 -7.88
N ALA A 243 -4.13 -6.61 -6.56
CA ALA A 243 -3.08 -6.96 -5.60
C ALA A 243 -2.75 -8.45 -5.67
N GLN A 244 -3.76 -9.32 -5.66
CA GLN A 244 -3.57 -10.77 -5.77
C GLN A 244 -2.92 -11.15 -7.10
N PHE A 245 -3.36 -10.58 -8.22
CA PHE A 245 -2.72 -10.78 -9.53
C PHE A 245 -1.23 -10.47 -9.48
N LEU A 246 -0.85 -9.26 -9.04
CA LEU A 246 0.56 -8.87 -8.99
C LEU A 246 1.40 -9.70 -8.00
N CYS A 247 0.79 -10.27 -6.96
CA CYS A 247 1.46 -11.13 -5.98
C CYS A 247 1.45 -12.62 -6.34
N SER A 248 0.72 -13.02 -7.36
CA SER A 248 0.59 -14.42 -7.82
C SER A 248 1.54 -14.74 -8.97
N ASP A 249 1.58 -16.02 -9.36
CA ASP A 249 2.39 -16.50 -10.48
C ASP A 249 1.80 -16.07 -11.85
N ALA A 250 0.53 -15.63 -11.89
CA ALA A 250 -0.06 -15.01 -13.08
C ALA A 250 0.69 -13.74 -13.53
N ALA A 251 1.44 -13.09 -12.63
CA ALA A 251 2.28 -11.93 -12.89
C ALA A 251 3.77 -12.27 -12.99
N ALA A 252 4.14 -13.53 -13.32
CA ALA A 252 5.55 -13.98 -13.31
C ALA A 252 6.48 -13.13 -14.19
N PHE A 253 5.98 -12.52 -15.28
CA PHE A 253 6.76 -11.64 -16.16
C PHE A 253 6.39 -10.16 -16.00
N VAL A 254 5.83 -9.78 -14.83
CA VAL A 254 5.43 -8.39 -14.51
C VAL A 254 6.28 -7.88 -13.36
N THR A 255 7.21 -6.97 -13.63
CA THR A 255 8.02 -6.27 -12.63
C THR A 255 8.24 -4.81 -13.05
N GLY A 256 8.34 -3.89 -12.09
CA GLY A 256 8.52 -2.44 -12.32
C GLY A 256 7.24 -1.70 -12.73
N VAL A 257 6.07 -2.34 -12.77
CA VAL A 257 4.83 -1.66 -13.12
C VAL A 257 4.29 -0.86 -11.93
N VAL A 258 3.72 0.30 -12.23
CA VAL A 258 2.83 1.04 -11.33
C VAL A 258 1.45 0.99 -11.95
N LEU A 259 0.59 0.11 -11.43
CA LEU A 259 -0.72 -0.21 -12.02
C LEU A 259 -1.82 0.69 -11.45
N PRO A 260 -2.44 1.57 -12.24
CA PRO A 260 -3.62 2.33 -11.84
C PRO A 260 -4.82 1.40 -11.57
N VAL A 261 -5.52 1.64 -10.46
CA VAL A 261 -6.83 1.04 -10.15
C VAL A 261 -7.72 2.20 -9.72
N ASP A 262 -8.28 2.94 -10.67
CA ASP A 262 -8.75 4.31 -10.48
C ASP A 262 -10.06 4.65 -11.20
N GLY A 263 -10.72 3.66 -11.81
CA GLY A 263 -11.95 3.89 -12.57
C GLY A 263 -11.75 4.75 -13.84
N GLY A 264 -10.50 4.85 -14.32
CA GLY A 264 -10.13 5.64 -15.49
C GLY A 264 -9.76 7.10 -15.18
N PHE A 265 -9.64 7.47 -13.90
CA PHE A 265 -9.34 8.85 -13.49
C PHE A 265 -8.07 9.40 -14.15
N SER A 266 -6.98 8.62 -14.22
CA SER A 266 -5.71 9.04 -14.81
C SER A 266 -5.67 8.98 -16.33
N SER A 267 -6.61 8.28 -16.97
CA SER A 267 -6.65 8.12 -18.43
C SER A 267 -7.50 9.18 -19.15
N PHE A 268 -8.32 9.92 -18.39
CA PHE A 268 -9.25 10.91 -18.94
C PHE A 268 -8.72 12.33 -18.74
N SER A 269 -8.61 13.07 -19.84
CA SER A 269 -8.13 14.47 -19.84
C SER A 269 -9.09 15.48 -19.19
N GLY A 270 -10.36 15.12 -19.04
CA GLY A 270 -11.43 16.01 -18.57
C GLY A 270 -12.31 16.59 -19.69
N VAL A 271 -12.00 16.29 -20.96
CA VAL A 271 -12.74 16.71 -22.15
C VAL A 271 -12.94 15.58 -23.13
#